data_ca5db59c7d8af25e315760e8b6db155c
#
_entry.id   ca5db59c7d8af25e315760e8b6db155c
#
_cell.length_a   1.000
_cell.length_b   1.000
_cell.length_c   1.000
_cell.angle_alpha   90.00
_cell.angle_beta   90.00
_cell.angle_gamma   90.00
#
_symmetry.space_group_name_H-M   'P 1'
#
loop_
_entity.id
_entity.type
_entity.pdbx_description
1 polymer ?
#
loop_
_entity_poly.entity_id
_entity_poly.type
_entity_poly.pdbx_seq_one_letter_code
_entity_poly.pdbx_strand_id
1 'polypeptide(L)'
;MNKKDFRRARKRVEVFVGESVRIVRELQGLSQNELSTLTGIPQSTISAIENDRVKLGVERAKVIARALKCHPAVLVFPGWEIDKESVA
;
A
#
# COMPACT_ATOMS: atom_id res chain seq x y z
N MET A 1 -12.95 -23.83 -8.93
CA MET A 1 -13.10 -22.67 -8.05
C MET A 1 -14.37 -21.90 -8.37
N ASN A 2 -15.07 -21.46 -7.36
CA ASN A 2 -16.32 -20.76 -7.61
C ASN A 2 -16.12 -19.25 -7.49
N LYS A 3 -17.19 -18.53 -7.89
CA LYS A 3 -17.12 -17.07 -7.95
C LYS A 3 -16.94 -16.43 -6.58
N LYS A 4 -17.43 -17.07 -5.53
CA LYS A 4 -17.31 -16.49 -4.21
C LYS A 4 -15.86 -16.40 -3.76
N ASP A 5 -15.09 -17.45 -4.03
CA ASP A 5 -13.69 -17.43 -3.64
C ASP A 5 -12.93 -16.36 -4.40
N PHE A 6 -13.26 -16.22 -5.67
CA PHE A 6 -12.63 -15.22 -6.50
C PHE A 6 -12.90 -13.82 -5.99
N ARG A 7 -14.15 -13.56 -5.61
CA ARG A 7 -14.50 -12.24 -5.10
C ARG A 7 -13.83 -11.93 -3.77
N ARG A 8 -13.70 -12.93 -2.92
CA ARG A 8 -13.02 -12.72 -1.64
C ARG A 8 -11.57 -12.34 -1.84
N ALA A 9 -10.94 -12.97 -2.83
CA ALA A 9 -9.55 -12.63 -3.12
C ALA A 9 -9.42 -11.16 -3.54
N ARG A 10 -10.35 -10.68 -4.35
CA ARG A 10 -10.32 -9.28 -4.74
C ARG A 10 -10.49 -8.35 -3.56
N LYS A 11 -11.42 -8.66 -2.67
CA LYS A 11 -11.63 -7.83 -1.49
C LYS A 11 -10.38 -7.75 -0.66
N ARG A 12 -9.67 -8.87 -0.52
CA ARG A 12 -8.45 -8.86 0.26
C ARG A 12 -7.41 -7.94 -0.35
N VAL A 13 -7.30 -7.95 -1.66
CA VAL A 13 -6.33 -7.08 -2.33
C VAL A 13 -6.64 -5.62 -2.01
N GLU A 14 -7.91 -5.25 -2.06
CA GLU A 14 -8.30 -3.88 -1.75
C GLU A 14 -7.99 -3.51 -0.31
N VAL A 15 -8.28 -4.44 0.59
CA VAL A 15 -8.08 -4.20 2.01
C VAL A 15 -6.59 -4.02 2.32
N PHE A 16 -5.75 -4.69 1.56
CA PHE A 16 -4.31 -4.70 1.87
C PHE A 16 -3.54 -3.49 1.36
N VAL A 17 -4.19 -2.53 0.74
CA VAL A 17 -3.46 -1.36 0.24
C VAL A 17 -2.82 -0.61 1.40
N GLY A 18 -3.59 -0.27 2.43
CA GLY A 18 -3.03 0.42 3.58
C GLY A 18 -2.00 -0.42 4.30
N GLU A 19 -2.28 -1.71 4.42
CA GLU A 19 -1.34 -2.61 5.07
C GLU A 19 -0.04 -2.71 4.29
N SER A 20 -0.12 -2.64 2.98
CA SER A 20 1.06 -2.66 2.14
C SER A 20 1.99 -1.48 2.47
N VAL A 21 1.41 -0.31 2.66
CA VAL A 21 2.20 0.86 3.05
C VAL A 21 2.90 0.61 4.37
N ARG A 22 2.17 0.09 5.34
CA ARG A 22 2.74 -0.18 6.66
C ARG A 22 3.87 -1.19 6.58
N ILE A 23 3.66 -2.28 5.83
CA ILE A 23 4.65 -3.33 5.74
C ILE A 23 5.94 -2.81 5.13
N VAL A 24 5.84 -2.09 4.01
CA VAL A 24 7.05 -1.58 3.35
C VAL A 24 7.74 -0.56 4.25
N ARG A 25 6.95 0.29 4.94
CA ARG A 25 7.53 1.25 5.87
C ARG A 25 8.32 0.55 6.96
N GLU A 26 7.75 -0.49 7.54
CA GLU A 26 8.42 -1.22 8.61
C GLU A 26 9.66 -1.95 8.11
N LEU A 27 9.58 -2.47 6.90
CA LEU A 27 10.76 -3.11 6.29
C LEU A 27 11.91 -2.14 6.11
N GLN A 28 11.60 -0.86 5.89
CA GLN A 28 12.63 0.17 5.79
C GLN A 28 13.07 0.69 7.15
N GLY A 29 12.48 0.18 8.22
CA GLY A 29 12.85 0.61 9.56
C GLY A 29 12.35 1.98 9.92
N LEU A 30 11.28 2.46 9.29
CA LEU A 30 10.77 3.80 9.52
C LEU A 30 9.53 3.77 10.39
N SER A 31 9.44 4.75 11.30
CA SER A 31 8.22 5.00 12.05
C SER A 31 7.27 5.82 11.18
N GLN A 32 6.00 5.92 11.61
CA GLN A 32 5.06 6.78 10.93
C GLN A 32 5.52 8.25 10.99
N ASN A 33 6.10 8.66 12.11
CA ASN A 33 6.60 10.03 12.22
C ASN A 33 7.75 10.28 11.28
N GLU A 34 8.63 9.31 11.13
CA GLU A 34 9.74 9.46 10.21
C GLU A 34 9.25 9.54 8.77
N LEU A 35 8.29 8.70 8.41
CA LEU A 35 7.73 8.77 7.08
C LEU A 35 7.03 10.10 6.85
N SER A 36 6.35 10.61 7.87
CA SER A 36 5.72 11.93 7.79
C SER A 36 6.76 13.01 7.49
N THR A 37 7.88 12.97 8.17
CA THR A 37 8.95 13.93 7.95
C THR A 37 9.48 13.84 6.52
N LEU A 38 9.67 12.64 6.02
CA LEU A 38 10.23 12.45 4.69
C LEU A 38 9.27 12.87 3.58
N THR A 39 7.98 12.71 3.81
CA THR A 39 6.99 12.93 2.75
C THR A 39 6.29 14.27 2.84
N GLY A 40 6.30 14.88 4.02
CA GLY A 40 5.49 16.08 4.24
C GLY A 40 4.03 15.77 4.50
N ILE A 41 3.66 14.50 4.53
CA ILE A 41 2.29 14.09 4.81
C ILE A 41 2.13 14.00 6.33
N PRO A 42 1.07 14.58 6.91
CA PRO A 42 0.89 14.50 8.36
C PRO A 42 0.84 13.05 8.86
N GLN A 43 1.39 12.84 10.03
CA GLN A 43 1.43 11.49 10.61
C GLN A 43 0.02 10.91 10.77
N SER A 44 -0.95 11.75 11.14
CA SER A 44 -2.31 11.28 11.29
C SER A 44 -2.89 10.80 9.96
N THR A 45 -2.49 11.42 8.86
CA THR A 45 -2.94 11.00 7.54
C THR A 45 -2.28 9.67 7.16
N ILE A 46 -1.00 9.52 7.47
CA ILE A 46 -0.32 8.25 7.21
C ILE A 46 -0.99 7.12 7.99
N SER A 47 -1.31 7.39 9.25
CA SER A 47 -2.00 6.40 10.07
C SER A 47 -3.36 6.04 9.46
N ALA A 48 -4.10 7.04 9.00
CA ALA A 48 -5.39 6.80 8.39
C ALA A 48 -5.27 5.98 7.12
N ILE A 49 -4.24 6.22 6.33
CA ILE A 49 -3.99 5.44 5.12
C ILE A 49 -3.67 3.99 5.49
N GLU A 50 -2.81 3.79 6.46
CA GLU A 50 -2.41 2.43 6.84
C GLU A 50 -3.56 1.64 7.44
N ASN A 51 -4.54 2.32 8.00
CA ASN A 51 -5.72 1.68 8.56
C ASN A 51 -6.91 1.71 7.62
N ASP A 52 -6.69 2.06 6.38
CA ASP A 52 -7.72 2.06 5.32
C ASP A 52 -8.89 2.99 5.61
N ARG A 53 -8.68 4.02 6.41
CA ARG A 53 -9.70 5.03 6.63
C ARG A 53 -9.70 6.07 5.53
N VAL A 54 -8.57 6.25 4.88
CA VAL A 54 -8.39 7.18 3.79
C VAL A 54 -7.75 6.43 2.65
N LYS A 55 -8.25 6.64 1.47
CA LYS A 55 -7.69 5.96 0.30
C LYS A 55 -6.33 6.56 -0.07
N LEU A 56 -5.46 5.69 -0.51
CA LEU A 56 -4.15 6.10 -1.00
C LEU A 56 -4.31 6.54 -2.45
N GLY A 57 -4.37 7.84 -2.66
CA GLY A 57 -4.47 8.37 -4.01
C GLY A 57 -3.16 8.27 -4.75
N VAL A 58 -3.21 8.49 -6.06
CA VAL A 58 -2.04 8.34 -6.92
C VAL A 58 -0.92 9.27 -6.49
N GLU A 59 -1.24 10.53 -6.18
CA GLU A 59 -0.20 11.48 -5.82
C GLU A 59 0.51 11.10 -4.53
N ARG A 60 -0.28 10.71 -3.52
CA ARG A 60 0.31 10.29 -2.27
C ARG A 60 1.11 9.01 -2.43
N ALA A 61 0.63 8.11 -3.28
CA ALA A 61 1.34 6.87 -3.54
C ALA A 61 2.72 7.14 -4.11
N LYS A 62 2.82 8.10 -5.01
CA LYS A 62 4.11 8.45 -5.60
C LYS A 62 5.07 9.02 -4.55
N VAL A 63 4.56 9.90 -3.71
CA VAL A 63 5.39 10.53 -2.68
C VAL A 63 5.86 9.49 -1.67
N ILE A 64 4.94 8.65 -1.21
CA ILE A 64 5.28 7.63 -0.22
C ILE A 64 6.23 6.60 -0.81
N ALA A 65 5.97 6.17 -2.04
CA ALA A 65 6.83 5.18 -2.67
C ALA A 65 8.26 5.69 -2.84
N ARG A 66 8.39 6.97 -3.18
CA ARG A 66 9.72 7.57 -3.31
C ARG A 66 10.44 7.55 -1.96
N ALA A 67 9.74 7.90 -0.90
CA ALA A 67 10.33 7.90 0.44
C ALA A 67 10.69 6.48 0.86
N LEU A 68 9.89 5.50 0.46
CA LEU A 68 10.13 4.10 0.81
C LEU A 68 11.02 3.39 -0.20
N LYS A 69 11.48 4.10 -1.23
CA LYS A 69 12.39 3.56 -2.22
C LYS A 69 11.82 2.35 -2.94
N CYS A 70 10.55 2.43 -3.30
CA CYS A 70 9.90 1.37 -4.05
C CYS A 70 9.06 2.00 -5.16
N HIS A 71 8.61 1.14 -6.07
CA HIS A 71 7.73 1.59 -7.14
C HIS A 71 6.32 1.79 -6.57
N PRO A 72 5.61 2.85 -6.98
CA PRO A 72 4.25 3.09 -6.46
C PRO A 72 3.31 1.89 -6.64
N ALA A 73 3.49 1.11 -7.70
CA ALA A 73 2.63 -0.04 -7.93
C ALA A 73 2.70 -1.06 -6.80
N VAL A 74 3.83 -1.12 -6.12
CA VAL A 74 3.99 -2.04 -4.99
C VAL A 74 2.98 -1.72 -3.90
N LEU A 75 2.68 -0.44 -3.72
CA LEU A 75 1.76 -0.01 -2.67
C LEU A 75 0.30 -0.14 -3.12
N VAL A 76 0.02 0.22 -4.37
CA VAL A 76 -1.35 0.32 -4.84
C VAL A 76 -1.89 -1.04 -5.30
N PHE A 77 -1.02 -1.89 -5.80
CA PHE A 77 -1.43 -3.20 -6.32
C PHE A 77 -0.67 -4.32 -5.61
N PRO A 78 -0.97 -4.57 -4.35
CA PRO A 78 -0.20 -5.57 -3.59
C PRO A 78 -0.24 -6.97 -4.18
N GLY A 79 -1.27 -7.31 -4.95
CA GLY A 79 -1.34 -8.63 -5.58
C GLY A 79 -0.92 -8.64 -7.03
N TRP A 80 -0.44 -7.52 -7.53
CA TRP A 80 -0.19 -7.36 -8.95
C TRP A 80 0.83 -8.34 -9.50
N GLU A 81 1.88 -8.55 -8.76
CA GLU A 81 2.96 -9.39 -9.23
C GLU A 81 2.54 -10.83 -9.40
N ILE A 82 1.70 -11.29 -8.50
CA ILE A 82 1.21 -12.66 -8.58
C ILE A 82 0.38 -12.85 -9.83
N ASP A 83 -0.51 -11.88 -10.10
CA ASP A 83 -1.34 -11.95 -11.28
C ASP A 83 -0.51 -11.92 -12.54
N LYS A 84 0.49 -11.08 -12.54
CA LYS A 84 1.35 -10.93 -13.68
C LYS A 84 2.08 -12.22 -13.99
N GLU A 85 2.57 -12.86 -12.97
CA GLU A 85 3.28 -14.11 -13.15
C GLU A 85 2.38 -15.21 -13.67
N SER A 86 1.15 -15.25 -13.19
CA SER A 86 0.24 -16.29 -13.63
C SER A 86 -0.14 -16.10 -15.08
N VAL A 87 -0.11 -14.88 -15.56
CA VAL A 87 -0.43 -14.60 -16.95
C VAL A 87 0.73 -14.93 -17.86
N ALA A 88 1.91 -14.68 -17.38
CA ALA A 88 3.09 -14.95 -18.18
C ALA A 88 3.30 -16.41 -18.36
#